data_0ad12ecba720bf41fde0ef8b1c5315c0
#
_entry.id   0ad12ecba720bf41fde0ef8b1c5315c0
#
_cell.length_a   1.000
_cell.length_b   1.000
_cell.length_c   1.000
_cell.angle_alpha   90.00
_cell.angle_beta   90.00
_cell.angle_gamma   90.00
#
_symmetry.space_group_name_H-M   'P 1'
#
loop_
_entity.id
_entity.type
_entity.pdbx_description
1 polymer ?
#
loop_
_entity_poly.entity_id
_entity_poly.type
_entity_poly.pdbx_seq_one_letter_code
_entity_poly.pdbx_strand_id
1 'polypeptide(L)'
;MALTHHIIFVALLVISVRAISPATKLEPKQTVPTSPAISTAAKAFTDAHNKARAMVGVPPLVWSQTLEAAASRLARYQRNQKKCEFASLNPGKYGANQLLAKGLVTVTPSLAVETWVKEKPFYNYKSDTCAANHTCGVYKQVVWRNSKELGCAQATCTKESTVLTICFYNPPGNIIGQKPY
;
A
#
# COMPACT_ATOMS: atom_id res chain seq x y z
N MET A 1 99.73 2.58 41.27
CA MET A 1 98.31 2.58 41.56
C MET A 1 97.72 3.72 40.75
N ALA A 2 97.12 3.43 39.60
CA ALA A 2 96.60 4.42 38.72
C ALA A 2 95.05 4.37 38.75
N LEU A 3 94.43 5.45 39.16
CA LEU A 3 93.02 5.61 39.21
C LEU A 3 92.58 6.24 37.87
N THR A 4 91.92 5.48 37.02
CA THR A 4 91.37 5.96 35.76
C THR A 4 90.02 6.53 36.02
N HIS A 5 89.81 7.83 35.70
CA HIS A 5 88.53 8.50 35.72
C HIS A 5 87.81 8.24 34.44
N HIS A 6 86.61 7.60 34.49
CA HIS A 6 85.72 7.46 33.38
C HIS A 6 84.71 8.63 33.39
N ILE A 7 84.83 9.44 32.35
CA ILE A 7 83.85 10.52 32.09
C ILE A 7 82.66 9.92 31.33
N ILE A 8 81.54 9.91 31.98
CA ILE A 8 80.29 9.46 31.35
C ILE A 8 79.62 10.66 30.66
N PHE A 9 79.56 10.66 29.30
CA PHE A 9 78.77 11.61 28.52
C PHE A 9 77.32 11.19 28.58
N VAL A 10 76.48 11.99 29.23
CA VAL A 10 75.04 11.82 29.18
C VAL A 10 74.54 12.56 27.97
N ALA A 11 74.13 11.85 26.93
CA ALA A 11 73.44 12.41 25.76
C ALA A 11 71.99 12.65 26.10
N LEU A 12 71.55 13.89 26.15
CA LEU A 12 70.16 14.28 26.29
C LEU A 12 69.41 14.07 24.96
N LEU A 13 68.60 13.03 24.92
CA LEU A 13 67.70 12.77 23.77
C LEU A 13 66.44 13.62 23.94
N VAL A 14 66.33 14.69 23.10
CA VAL A 14 65.11 15.50 23.04
C VAL A 14 64.09 14.74 22.22
N ILE A 15 63.12 14.15 22.86
CA ILE A 15 61.97 13.50 22.17
C ILE A 15 60.95 14.57 21.84
N SER A 16 60.84 14.95 20.55
CA SER A 16 59.77 15.80 20.03
C SER A 16 58.49 14.99 19.97
N VAL A 17 57.58 15.23 20.91
CA VAL A 17 56.24 14.68 20.89
C VAL A 17 55.42 15.47 19.87
N ARG A 18 55.24 14.90 18.68
CA ARG A 18 54.24 15.43 17.72
C ARG A 18 52.86 15.06 18.23
N ALA A 19 52.05 16.07 18.52
CA ALA A 19 50.62 15.93 18.81
C ALA A 19 49.90 15.39 17.57
N ILE A 20 49.44 14.14 17.65
CA ILE A 20 48.56 13.54 16.63
C ILE A 20 47.15 14.02 16.97
N SER A 21 46.62 14.96 16.17
CA SER A 21 45.20 15.32 16.23
C SER A 21 44.34 14.08 15.86
N PRO A 22 43.31 13.74 16.67
CA PRO A 22 42.38 12.69 16.27
C PRO A 22 41.60 13.12 15.05
N ALA A 23 41.79 12.43 13.92
CA ALA A 23 40.94 12.57 12.76
C ALA A 23 39.52 12.15 13.15
N THR A 24 38.61 13.10 13.18
CA THR A 24 37.18 12.84 13.37
C THR A 24 36.70 12.03 12.18
N LYS A 25 36.52 10.72 12.39
CA LYS A 25 35.95 9.79 11.44
C LYS A 25 34.48 10.20 11.25
N LEU A 26 34.17 10.85 10.13
CA LEU A 26 32.80 11.09 9.71
C LEU A 26 32.15 9.73 9.51
N GLU A 27 31.29 9.33 10.43
CA GLU A 27 30.41 8.18 10.23
C GLU A 27 29.53 8.45 9.01
N PRO A 28 29.42 7.50 8.06
CA PRO A 28 28.47 7.64 6.97
C PRO A 28 27.07 7.70 7.56
N LYS A 29 26.39 8.85 7.35
CA LYS A 29 24.98 9.04 7.67
C LYS A 29 24.20 7.87 7.08
N GLN A 30 23.74 6.95 7.93
CA GLN A 30 22.83 5.88 7.52
C GLN A 30 21.59 6.52 6.91
N THR A 31 21.47 6.44 5.58
CA THR A 31 20.23 6.75 4.89
C THR A 31 19.22 5.70 5.30
N VAL A 32 18.28 6.10 6.14
CA VAL A 32 17.08 5.31 6.44
C VAL A 32 16.45 4.93 5.10
N PRO A 33 16.19 3.66 4.81
CA PRO A 33 15.54 3.28 3.57
C PRO A 33 14.18 3.96 3.52
N THR A 34 14.05 4.95 2.66
CA THR A 34 12.77 5.59 2.39
C THR A 34 11.86 4.52 1.78
N SER A 35 10.74 4.22 2.45
CA SER A 35 9.73 3.34 1.88
C SER A 35 9.41 3.80 0.45
N PRO A 36 9.37 2.90 -0.54
CA PRO A 36 9.13 3.30 -1.93
C PRO A 36 7.82 4.10 -2.00
N ALA A 37 7.90 5.28 -2.62
CA ALA A 37 6.73 6.13 -2.80
C ALA A 37 5.64 5.34 -3.54
N ILE A 38 4.41 5.37 -3.00
CA ILE A 38 3.26 4.73 -3.65
C ILE A 38 2.97 5.44 -4.98
N SER A 39 2.53 4.68 -6.00
CA SER A 39 2.20 5.25 -7.30
C SER A 39 1.04 6.25 -7.23
N THR A 40 0.95 7.14 -8.22
CA THR A 40 -0.18 8.08 -8.33
C THR A 40 -1.53 7.36 -8.35
N ALA A 41 -1.63 6.21 -9.02
CA ALA A 41 -2.84 5.39 -9.04
C ALA A 41 -3.16 4.81 -7.67
N ALA A 42 -2.14 4.28 -6.95
CA ALA A 42 -2.29 3.77 -5.59
C ALA A 42 -2.81 4.84 -4.63
N LYS A 43 -2.24 6.05 -4.73
CA LYS A 43 -2.72 7.20 -3.95
C LYS A 43 -4.16 7.54 -4.28
N ALA A 44 -4.54 7.61 -5.55
CA ALA A 44 -5.90 7.96 -5.97
C ALA A 44 -6.93 6.93 -5.50
N PHE A 45 -6.62 5.62 -5.57
CA PHE A 45 -7.46 4.58 -4.98
C PHE A 45 -7.63 4.77 -3.48
N THR A 46 -6.52 4.96 -2.76
CA THR A 46 -6.53 5.09 -1.30
C THR A 46 -7.32 6.32 -0.85
N ASP A 47 -7.08 7.46 -1.48
CA ASP A 47 -7.77 8.73 -1.15
C ASP A 47 -9.29 8.61 -1.38
N ALA A 48 -9.72 8.03 -2.49
CA ALA A 48 -11.15 7.87 -2.80
C ALA A 48 -11.85 6.93 -1.80
N HIS A 49 -11.21 5.82 -1.40
CA HIS A 49 -11.72 4.95 -0.35
C HIS A 49 -11.81 5.70 0.98
N ASN A 50 -10.75 6.38 1.37
CA ASN A 50 -10.67 7.04 2.68
C ASN A 50 -11.64 8.23 2.77
N LYS A 51 -11.94 8.91 1.66
CA LYS A 51 -13.02 9.89 1.58
C LYS A 51 -14.38 9.26 1.91
N ALA A 52 -14.72 8.11 1.31
CA ALA A 52 -15.97 7.42 1.59
C ALA A 52 -16.04 6.89 3.05
N ARG A 53 -14.93 6.39 3.56
CA ARG A 53 -14.80 5.88 4.93
C ARG A 53 -14.94 6.97 5.98
N ALA A 54 -14.37 8.13 5.76
CA ALA A 54 -14.51 9.29 6.65
C ALA A 54 -15.98 9.73 6.81
N MET A 55 -16.78 9.63 5.75
CA MET A 55 -18.22 9.98 5.80
C MET A 55 -19.06 9.10 6.73
N VAL A 56 -18.56 7.92 7.12
CA VAL A 56 -19.22 7.00 8.06
C VAL A 56 -18.42 6.77 9.34
N GLY A 57 -17.36 7.54 9.54
CA GLY A 57 -16.57 7.52 10.77
C GLY A 57 -15.78 6.23 11.00
N VAL A 58 -15.30 5.57 9.94
CA VAL A 58 -14.42 4.40 10.06
C VAL A 58 -12.97 4.74 9.75
N PRO A 59 -11.99 4.01 10.36
CA PRO A 59 -10.58 4.27 10.15
C PRO A 59 -10.16 4.18 8.68
N PRO A 60 -9.14 4.96 8.25
CA PRO A 60 -8.64 4.92 6.88
C PRO A 60 -7.98 3.57 6.56
N LEU A 61 -7.98 3.21 5.27
CA LEU A 61 -7.19 2.11 4.72
C LEU A 61 -5.77 2.58 4.42
N VAL A 62 -4.83 1.65 4.55
CA VAL A 62 -3.42 1.82 4.15
C VAL A 62 -3.16 1.00 2.88
N TRP A 63 -2.35 1.53 1.97
CA TRP A 63 -1.97 0.80 0.76
C TRP A 63 -1.05 -0.37 1.08
N SER A 64 -1.36 -1.54 0.51
CA SER A 64 -0.59 -2.77 0.65
C SER A 64 -0.04 -3.20 -0.71
N GLN A 65 1.28 -3.16 -0.87
CA GLN A 65 1.96 -3.65 -2.08
C GLN A 65 1.71 -5.14 -2.32
N THR A 66 1.52 -5.91 -1.24
CA THR A 66 1.17 -7.33 -1.35
C THR A 66 -0.19 -7.53 -1.99
N LEU A 67 -1.20 -6.76 -1.58
CA LEU A 67 -2.54 -6.80 -2.17
C LEU A 67 -2.54 -6.24 -3.60
N GLU A 68 -1.80 -5.16 -3.86
CA GLU A 68 -1.59 -4.62 -5.20
C GLU A 68 -1.00 -5.68 -6.14
N ALA A 69 0.05 -6.37 -5.71
CA ALA A 69 0.67 -7.43 -6.50
C ALA A 69 -0.30 -8.60 -6.77
N ALA A 70 -1.14 -8.95 -5.81
CA ALA A 70 -2.18 -9.97 -5.99
C ALA A 70 -3.24 -9.50 -6.99
N ALA A 71 -3.76 -8.28 -6.86
CA ALA A 71 -4.71 -7.68 -7.78
C ALA A 71 -4.13 -7.57 -9.21
N SER A 72 -2.88 -7.14 -9.34
CA SER A 72 -2.16 -7.05 -10.61
C SER A 72 -2.02 -8.40 -11.32
N ARG A 73 -1.67 -9.46 -10.58
CA ARG A 73 -1.59 -10.82 -11.17
C ARG A 73 -2.93 -11.26 -11.72
N LEU A 74 -4.01 -11.07 -10.95
CA LEU A 74 -5.34 -11.46 -11.36
C LEU A 74 -5.84 -10.62 -12.54
N ALA A 75 -5.67 -9.31 -12.49
CA ALA A 75 -6.07 -8.40 -13.58
C ALA A 75 -5.35 -8.75 -14.90
N ARG A 76 -4.03 -9.05 -14.83
CA ARG A 76 -3.28 -9.50 -16.02
C ARG A 76 -3.77 -10.84 -16.55
N TYR A 77 -4.10 -11.79 -15.67
CA TYR A 77 -4.69 -13.08 -16.07
C TYR A 77 -6.04 -12.87 -16.79
N GLN A 78 -6.92 -12.05 -16.21
CA GLN A 78 -8.22 -11.73 -16.82
C GLN A 78 -8.05 -11.06 -18.18
N ARG A 79 -7.11 -10.12 -18.31
CA ARG A 79 -6.80 -9.47 -19.60
C ARG A 79 -6.29 -10.46 -20.63
N ASN A 80 -5.34 -11.31 -20.27
CA ASN A 80 -4.61 -12.15 -21.22
C ASN A 80 -5.38 -13.44 -21.59
N GLN A 81 -6.22 -13.94 -20.68
CA GLN A 81 -6.84 -15.25 -20.82
C GLN A 81 -8.39 -15.21 -20.81
N LYS A 82 -8.99 -14.13 -20.30
CA LYS A 82 -10.42 -14.06 -20.02
C LYS A 82 -11.10 -12.79 -20.59
N LYS A 83 -10.47 -12.11 -21.55
CA LYS A 83 -11.06 -10.93 -22.24
C LYS A 83 -11.59 -9.86 -21.26
N CYS A 84 -10.90 -9.65 -20.15
CA CYS A 84 -11.32 -8.78 -19.05
C CYS A 84 -12.69 -9.12 -18.44
N GLU A 85 -13.14 -10.33 -18.49
CA GLU A 85 -14.34 -10.73 -17.75
C GLU A 85 -14.13 -10.61 -16.24
N PHE A 86 -15.22 -10.57 -15.46
CA PHE A 86 -15.11 -10.63 -14.01
C PHE A 86 -14.32 -11.87 -13.55
N ALA A 87 -13.42 -11.69 -12.63
CA ALA A 87 -12.68 -12.78 -12.05
C ALA A 87 -13.56 -13.58 -11.08
N SER A 88 -13.45 -14.91 -11.13
CA SER A 88 -13.93 -15.74 -10.04
C SER A 88 -13.02 -15.55 -8.83
N LEU A 89 -13.56 -15.07 -7.73
CA LEU A 89 -12.83 -14.78 -6.50
C LEU A 89 -13.03 -15.92 -5.51
N ASN A 90 -11.92 -16.43 -4.95
CA ASN A 90 -12.01 -17.40 -3.86
C ASN A 90 -12.44 -16.67 -2.59
N PRO A 91 -13.59 -17.03 -1.99
CA PRO A 91 -14.01 -16.43 -0.74
C PRO A 91 -13.02 -16.74 0.39
N GLY A 92 -12.81 -15.80 1.28
CA GLY A 92 -12.18 -16.02 2.57
C GLY A 92 -10.74 -15.55 2.74
N LYS A 93 -9.94 -15.39 1.67
CA LYS A 93 -8.57 -14.89 1.83
C LYS A 93 -8.52 -13.36 1.92
N TYR A 94 -9.19 -12.69 1.01
CA TYR A 94 -9.27 -11.21 0.95
C TYR A 94 -10.71 -10.82 0.65
N GLY A 95 -11.13 -9.67 1.15
CA GLY A 95 -12.29 -8.97 0.60
C GLY A 95 -11.97 -8.49 -0.81
N ALA A 96 -12.98 -8.34 -1.65
CA ALA A 96 -12.72 -7.88 -3.02
C ALA A 96 -13.89 -7.07 -3.59
N ASN A 97 -13.53 -6.05 -4.36
CA ASN A 97 -14.44 -5.36 -5.27
C ASN A 97 -13.90 -5.47 -6.69
N GLN A 98 -14.82 -5.57 -7.64
CA GLN A 98 -14.51 -5.53 -9.06
C GLN A 98 -15.42 -4.51 -9.75
N LEU A 99 -14.88 -3.84 -10.76
CA LEU A 99 -15.64 -3.02 -11.70
C LEU A 99 -15.27 -3.41 -13.12
N LEU A 100 -16.27 -3.69 -13.93
CA LEU A 100 -16.13 -3.91 -15.35
C LEU A 100 -16.81 -2.74 -16.09
N ALA A 101 -16.02 -1.91 -16.74
CA ALA A 101 -16.50 -0.81 -17.55
C ALA A 101 -16.34 -1.16 -19.04
N LYS A 102 -17.45 -1.14 -19.80
CA LYS A 102 -17.49 -1.40 -21.24
C LYS A 102 -17.62 -0.09 -22.00
N GLY A 103 -17.12 -0.08 -23.23
CA GLY A 103 -17.05 1.11 -24.08
C GLY A 103 -15.69 1.79 -23.98
N LEU A 104 -15.45 2.79 -24.81
CA LEU A 104 -14.20 3.57 -24.83
C LEU A 104 -14.14 4.55 -23.65
N VAL A 105 -14.12 4.05 -22.44
CA VAL A 105 -14.16 4.87 -21.22
C VAL A 105 -12.82 4.81 -20.51
N THR A 106 -12.26 5.95 -20.20
CA THR A 106 -11.15 6.03 -19.25
C THR A 106 -11.71 5.86 -17.85
N VAL A 107 -11.38 4.77 -17.18
CA VAL A 107 -11.75 4.53 -15.79
C VAL A 107 -10.59 4.97 -14.90
N THR A 108 -10.74 6.11 -14.23
CA THR A 108 -9.77 6.52 -13.22
C THR A 108 -9.96 5.71 -11.93
N PRO A 109 -8.92 5.58 -11.08
CA PRO A 109 -9.06 4.98 -9.77
C PRO A 109 -10.20 5.56 -8.94
N SER A 110 -10.33 6.88 -8.91
CA SER A 110 -11.41 7.57 -8.17
C SER A 110 -12.79 7.21 -8.73
N LEU A 111 -12.96 7.19 -10.05
CA LEU A 111 -14.23 6.84 -10.68
C LEU A 111 -14.66 5.40 -10.34
N ALA A 112 -13.71 4.46 -10.27
CA ALA A 112 -14.02 3.09 -9.88
C ALA A 112 -14.60 3.03 -8.46
N VAL A 113 -13.96 3.71 -7.51
CA VAL A 113 -14.42 3.75 -6.12
C VAL A 113 -15.76 4.48 -5.99
N GLU A 114 -15.91 5.62 -6.66
CA GLU A 114 -17.17 6.38 -6.68
C GLU A 114 -18.32 5.52 -7.22
N THR A 115 -18.05 4.67 -8.21
CA THR A 115 -19.05 3.75 -8.75
C THR A 115 -19.51 2.74 -7.71
N TRP A 116 -18.59 2.18 -6.90
CA TRP A 116 -18.95 1.31 -5.79
C TRP A 116 -19.73 2.04 -4.69
N VAL A 117 -19.39 3.31 -4.42
CA VAL A 117 -20.08 4.12 -3.41
C VAL A 117 -21.51 4.50 -3.83
N LYS A 118 -21.85 4.44 -5.12
CA LYS A 118 -23.24 4.67 -5.60
C LYS A 118 -24.27 3.68 -5.04
N GLU A 119 -23.84 2.55 -4.47
CA GLU A 119 -24.76 1.64 -3.75
C GLU A 119 -25.21 2.18 -2.38
N LYS A 120 -24.52 3.21 -1.82
CA LYS A 120 -24.82 3.76 -0.49
C LYS A 120 -26.30 4.13 -0.27
N PRO A 121 -27.02 4.79 -1.20
CA PRO A 121 -28.42 5.15 -0.99
C PRO A 121 -29.37 3.97 -0.83
N PHE A 122 -28.97 2.79 -1.29
CA PHE A 122 -29.76 1.55 -1.23
C PHE A 122 -29.49 0.72 0.03
N TYR A 123 -28.47 1.09 0.82
CA TYR A 123 -28.09 0.37 2.03
C TYR A 123 -28.77 0.97 3.26
N ASN A 124 -29.55 0.16 3.96
CA ASN A 124 -30.12 0.51 5.25
C ASN A 124 -29.24 -0.04 6.39
N TYR A 125 -28.53 0.86 7.06
CA TYR A 125 -27.63 0.50 8.16
C TYR A 125 -28.36 -0.08 9.38
N LYS A 126 -29.57 0.42 9.71
CA LYS A 126 -30.30 -0.03 10.90
C LYS A 126 -30.63 -1.52 10.82
N SER A 127 -31.16 -1.97 9.68
CA SER A 127 -31.56 -3.35 9.43
C SER A 127 -30.47 -4.22 8.80
N ASP A 128 -29.32 -3.64 8.39
CA ASP A 128 -28.27 -4.30 7.58
C ASP A 128 -28.83 -4.91 6.29
N THR A 129 -29.73 -4.20 5.62
CA THR A 129 -30.38 -4.68 4.41
C THR A 129 -30.11 -3.77 3.22
N CYS A 130 -30.20 -4.33 2.03
CA CYS A 130 -30.18 -3.59 0.78
C CYS A 130 -31.60 -3.46 0.21
N ALA A 131 -31.92 -2.34 -0.43
CA ALA A 131 -33.19 -2.15 -1.10
C ALA A 131 -33.47 -3.24 -2.13
N ALA A 132 -34.74 -3.56 -2.36
CA ALA A 132 -35.14 -4.59 -3.33
C ALA A 132 -34.57 -4.29 -4.71
N ASN A 133 -34.11 -5.33 -5.41
CA ASN A 133 -33.49 -5.25 -6.75
C ASN A 133 -32.16 -4.43 -6.82
N HIS A 134 -31.54 -4.16 -5.65
CA HIS A 134 -30.22 -3.52 -5.57
C HIS A 134 -29.19 -4.44 -4.88
N THR A 135 -27.91 -4.13 -5.09
CA THR A 135 -26.81 -4.71 -4.35
C THR A 135 -26.17 -3.63 -3.49
N CYS A 136 -25.55 -4.03 -2.38
CA CYS A 136 -24.84 -3.12 -1.48
C CYS A 136 -23.46 -3.67 -1.08
N GLY A 137 -23.04 -4.78 -1.67
CA GLY A 137 -21.85 -5.50 -1.28
C GLY A 137 -20.57 -4.74 -1.55
N VAL A 138 -20.47 -4.06 -2.68
CA VAL A 138 -19.26 -3.31 -3.02
C VAL A 138 -19.15 -2.03 -2.19
N TYR A 139 -20.24 -1.36 -1.87
CA TYR A 139 -20.25 -0.25 -0.92
C TYR A 139 -19.86 -0.70 0.48
N LYS A 140 -20.51 -1.77 1.00
CA LYS A 140 -20.21 -2.32 2.33
C LYS A 140 -18.72 -2.66 2.46
N GLN A 141 -18.10 -3.25 1.43
CA GLN A 141 -16.68 -3.55 1.43
C GLN A 141 -15.80 -2.29 1.50
N VAL A 142 -16.13 -1.23 0.74
CA VAL A 142 -15.38 0.04 0.77
C VAL A 142 -15.35 0.61 2.20
N VAL A 143 -16.46 0.58 2.91
CA VAL A 143 -16.62 1.18 4.25
C VAL A 143 -16.49 0.17 5.38
N TRP A 144 -16.00 -1.04 5.11
CA TRP A 144 -15.88 -2.08 6.13
C TRP A 144 -14.85 -1.69 7.21
N ARG A 145 -15.34 -1.44 8.43
CA ARG A 145 -14.52 -0.92 9.56
C ARG A 145 -13.26 -1.74 9.80
N ASN A 146 -13.38 -3.07 9.77
CA ASN A 146 -12.31 -3.99 10.14
C ASN A 146 -11.28 -4.21 9.02
N SER A 147 -11.58 -3.82 7.77
CA SER A 147 -10.56 -3.79 6.71
C SER A 147 -9.56 -2.67 7.00
N LYS A 148 -8.26 -3.00 6.91
CA LYS A 148 -7.14 -2.10 7.23
C LYS A 148 -6.26 -1.80 6.02
N GLU A 149 -6.14 -2.76 5.11
CA GLU A 149 -5.26 -2.70 3.96
C GLU A 149 -6.04 -2.75 2.65
N LEU A 150 -5.51 -2.08 1.65
CA LEU A 150 -6.05 -1.98 0.29
C LEU A 150 -4.94 -2.17 -0.73
N GLY A 151 -5.23 -2.90 -1.79
CA GLY A 151 -4.38 -2.96 -2.98
C GLY A 151 -5.23 -3.19 -4.22
N CYS A 152 -5.05 -2.36 -5.24
CA CYS A 152 -5.86 -2.37 -6.45
C CYS A 152 -5.00 -2.46 -7.70
N ALA A 153 -5.59 -2.97 -8.78
CA ALA A 153 -5.02 -2.93 -10.12
C ALA A 153 -6.10 -2.80 -11.18
N GLN A 154 -5.72 -2.26 -12.33
CA GLN A 154 -6.56 -2.15 -13.51
C GLN A 154 -5.94 -2.89 -14.69
N ALA A 155 -6.78 -3.45 -15.54
CA ALA A 155 -6.41 -4.02 -16.81
C ALA A 155 -7.32 -3.47 -17.92
N THR A 156 -6.70 -3.07 -19.03
CA THR A 156 -7.43 -2.61 -20.22
C THR A 156 -7.35 -3.68 -21.30
N CYS A 157 -8.51 -4.11 -21.77
CA CYS A 157 -8.70 -5.00 -22.91
C CYS A 157 -9.17 -4.14 -24.09
N THR A 158 -8.24 -3.74 -24.94
CA THR A 158 -8.52 -2.82 -26.06
C THR A 158 -9.44 -3.44 -27.10
N LYS A 159 -9.30 -4.74 -27.38
CA LYS A 159 -10.18 -5.46 -28.34
C LYS A 159 -11.62 -5.52 -27.87
N GLU A 160 -11.85 -5.67 -26.59
CA GLU A 160 -13.17 -5.75 -25.97
C GLU A 160 -13.69 -4.37 -25.54
N SER A 161 -12.90 -3.30 -25.77
CA SER A 161 -13.20 -1.94 -25.28
C SER A 161 -13.63 -1.94 -23.80
N THR A 162 -12.88 -2.68 -22.96
CA THR A 162 -13.25 -2.93 -21.57
C THR A 162 -12.11 -2.61 -20.63
N VAL A 163 -12.43 -2.00 -19.48
CA VAL A 163 -11.49 -1.81 -18.36
C VAL A 163 -12.01 -2.60 -17.17
N LEU A 164 -11.17 -3.49 -16.66
CA LEU A 164 -11.42 -4.24 -15.42
C LEU A 164 -10.59 -3.63 -14.29
N THR A 165 -11.26 -3.24 -13.21
CA THR A 165 -10.63 -2.81 -11.96
C THR A 165 -10.87 -3.88 -10.91
N ILE A 166 -9.82 -4.26 -10.17
CA ILE A 166 -9.88 -5.21 -9.05
C ILE A 166 -9.21 -4.57 -7.85
N CYS A 167 -9.90 -4.53 -6.71
CA CYS A 167 -9.33 -4.15 -5.42
C CYS A 167 -9.47 -5.29 -4.43
N PHE A 168 -8.40 -5.55 -3.68
CA PHE A 168 -8.40 -6.47 -2.54
C PHE A 168 -8.30 -5.72 -1.23
N TYR A 169 -8.92 -6.29 -0.18
CA TYR A 169 -8.98 -5.74 1.16
C TYR A 169 -8.56 -6.78 2.18
N ASN A 170 -7.82 -6.37 3.20
CA ASN A 170 -7.39 -7.24 4.30
C ASN A 170 -7.57 -6.52 5.66
N PRO A 171 -8.21 -7.15 6.64
CA PRO A 171 -9.06 -8.34 6.54
C PRO A 171 -10.24 -8.18 5.56
N PRO A 172 -10.86 -9.29 5.12
CA PRO A 172 -12.05 -9.25 4.27
C PRO A 172 -13.23 -8.60 4.99
N GLY A 173 -14.09 -7.92 4.22
CA GLY A 173 -15.38 -7.42 4.66
C GLY A 173 -16.53 -8.35 4.26
N ASN A 174 -17.74 -7.81 4.34
CA ASN A 174 -18.97 -8.52 4.01
C ASN A 174 -19.16 -9.84 4.77
N ILE A 175 -18.73 -9.86 6.04
CA ILE A 175 -18.93 -11.01 6.93
C ILE A 175 -20.42 -11.12 7.27
N ILE A 176 -20.98 -12.30 7.04
CA ILE A 176 -22.40 -12.57 7.31
C ILE A 176 -22.73 -12.29 8.78
N GLY A 177 -23.81 -11.58 9.03
CA GLY A 177 -24.25 -11.20 10.37
C GLY A 177 -23.50 -10.02 11.00
N GLN A 178 -22.59 -9.38 10.26
CA GLN A 178 -21.88 -8.19 10.73
C GLN A 178 -22.19 -6.97 9.87
N LYS A 179 -22.31 -5.82 10.53
CA LYS A 179 -22.46 -4.52 9.88
C LYS A 179 -21.11 -3.97 9.46
N PRO A 180 -21.05 -3.15 8.41
CA PRO A 180 -19.79 -2.59 7.93
C PRO A 180 -19.17 -1.55 8.89
N TYR A 181 -20.00 -0.84 9.70
CA TYR A 181 -19.56 0.20 10.64
C TYR A 181 -20.49 0.39 11.83
#